data_e9d9d8d85fce74c3b4455c42d95b2e43
#
_entry.id   e9d9d8d85fce74c3b4455c42d95b2e43
#
_cell.length_a   1.000
_cell.length_b   1.000
_cell.length_c   1.000
_cell.angle_alpha   90.00
_cell.angle_beta   90.00
_cell.angle_gamma   90.00
#
_symmetry.space_group_name_H-M   'P 1'
#
loop_
_entity.id
_entity.type
_entity.pdbx_description
1 polymer ?
#
loop_
_entity_poly.entity_id
_entity_poly.type
_entity_poly.pdbx_seq_one_letter_code
_entity_poly.pdbx_strand_id
1 'polypeptide(L)' 'MQDSKCTVPISEKYALTIEEAAEYSNIGQNRISELLKAPRCSFVLYVGRKKLVKRVKFERFISESIEI' A
#
# COMPACT_ATOMS: atom_id res chain seq x y z
N MET A 1 -7.57 12.06 -16.81
CA MET A 1 -7.50 12.07 -16.39
C MET A 1 -7.64 12.35 -15.92
N GLN A 2 -7.56 12.25 -15.88
CA GLN A 2 -7.50 12.46 -15.34
C GLN A 2 -7.42 12.88 -14.79
N ASP A 3 -7.40 12.97 -14.86
CA ASP A 3 -7.28 13.36 -14.26
C ASP A 3 -7.22 13.84 -13.46
N SER A 4 -6.39 13.57 -13.65
CA SER A 4 -6.21 14.33 -12.82
C SER A 4 -7.04 15.10 -12.03
N LYS A 5 -7.81 15.43 -12.24
CA LYS A 5 -8.64 16.18 -11.47
C LYS A 5 -9.35 15.38 -10.47
N CYS A 6 -9.41 14.16 -10.60
CA CYS A 6 -10.00 13.29 -9.60
C CYS A 6 -8.94 12.88 -8.60
N THR A 7 -8.30 13.85 -8.01
CA THR A 7 -7.25 13.57 -7.03
C THR A 7 -7.89 13.20 -5.71
N VAL A 8 -7.71 11.96 -5.33
CA VAL A 8 -8.21 11.45 -4.06
C VAL A 8 -7.06 11.44 -3.07
N PRO A 9 -7.23 12.00 -1.88
CA PRO A 9 -6.17 11.95 -0.87
C PRO A 9 -5.76 10.51 -0.60
N ILE A 10 -4.48 10.30 -0.32
CA ILE A 10 -3.96 8.97 -0.06
C ILE A 10 -4.75 8.27 1.03
N SER A 11 -5.12 9.01 2.07
CA SER A 11 -5.84 8.44 3.20
C SER A 11 -7.24 7.95 2.85
N GLU A 12 -7.73 8.29 1.65
CA GLU A 12 -9.07 7.88 1.23
C GLU A 12 -9.05 6.92 0.06
N LYS A 13 -7.90 6.56 -0.44
CA LYS A 13 -7.79 5.61 -1.55
C LYS A 13 -7.98 4.20 -1.04
N TYR A 14 -8.64 3.38 -1.85
CA TYR A 14 -8.80 1.97 -1.50
C TYR A 14 -7.47 1.24 -1.60
N ALA A 15 -6.72 1.51 -2.65
CA ALA A 15 -5.44 0.85 -2.88
C ALA A 15 -4.39 1.91 -3.18
N LEU A 16 -3.17 1.63 -2.76
CA LEU A 16 -2.05 2.56 -2.91
C LEU A 16 -0.95 1.92 -3.74
N THR A 17 -0.21 2.74 -4.48
CA THR A 17 1.03 2.27 -5.07
C THR A 17 2.04 2.08 -3.95
N ILE A 18 3.15 1.40 -4.26
CA ILE A 18 4.21 1.21 -3.27
C ILE A 18 4.75 2.56 -2.81
N GLU A 19 4.90 3.51 -3.74
CA GLU A 19 5.34 4.85 -3.40
C GLU A 19 4.39 5.53 -2.42
N GLU A 20 3.11 5.45 -2.72
CA GLU A 20 2.10 6.07 -1.87
C GLU A 20 2.05 5.41 -0.50
N ALA A 21 2.18 4.10 -0.47
CA ALA A 21 2.18 3.38 0.79
C ALA A 21 3.38 3.77 1.64
N ALA A 22 4.53 3.95 1.01
CA ALA A 22 5.74 4.36 1.72
C ALA A 22 5.56 5.74 2.33
N GLU A 23 4.98 6.64 1.57
CA GLU A 23 4.75 8.00 2.05
C GLU A 23 3.71 8.02 3.17
N TYR A 24 2.66 7.23 3.00
CA TYR A 24 1.58 7.17 3.98
C TYR A 24 2.04 6.58 5.31
N SER A 25 2.90 5.58 5.26
CA SER A 25 3.30 4.83 6.45
C SER A 25 4.69 5.21 6.97
N ASN A 26 5.44 5.94 6.17
CA ASN A 26 6.84 6.25 6.50
C ASN A 26 7.72 5.00 6.57
N ILE A 27 7.32 3.97 5.86
CA ILE A 27 8.11 2.74 5.72
C ILE A 27 8.76 2.77 4.34
N GLY A 28 10.03 2.35 4.26
CA GLY A 28 10.74 2.39 2.99
C GLY A 28 10.09 1.53 1.92
N GLN A 29 10.21 1.96 0.66
CA GLN A 29 9.61 1.24 -0.46
C GLN A 29 10.13 -0.18 -0.59
N ASN A 30 11.43 -0.37 -0.34
CA ASN A 30 12.02 -1.70 -0.44
C ASN A 30 11.42 -2.65 0.58
N ARG A 31 11.19 -2.17 1.79
CA ARG A 31 10.59 -3.00 2.83
C ARG A 31 9.14 -3.35 2.47
N ILE A 32 8.40 -2.38 1.95
CA ILE A 32 7.02 -2.64 1.54
C ILE A 32 6.99 -3.66 0.42
N SER A 33 7.90 -3.51 -0.55
CA SER A 33 7.99 -4.46 -1.66
C SER A 33 8.24 -5.87 -1.15
N GLU A 34 9.12 -6.00 -0.16
CA GLU A 34 9.39 -7.31 0.44
C GLU A 34 8.16 -7.89 1.12
N LEU A 35 7.43 -7.03 1.83
CA LEU A 35 6.21 -7.48 2.50
C LEU A 35 5.18 -7.98 1.51
N LEU A 36 5.08 -7.32 0.36
CA LEU A 36 4.10 -7.71 -0.66
C LEU A 36 4.43 -9.06 -1.28
N LYS A 37 5.69 -9.46 -1.24
CA LYS A 37 6.11 -10.75 -1.81
C LYS A 37 5.84 -11.91 -0.87
N ALA A 38 5.54 -11.64 0.39
CA ALA A 38 5.30 -12.70 1.35
C ALA A 38 4.06 -13.48 0.96
N PRO A 39 4.08 -14.82 1.04
CA PRO A 39 2.95 -15.63 0.61
C PRO A 39 1.69 -15.39 1.44
N ARG A 40 1.84 -14.87 2.64
CA ARG A 40 0.69 -14.63 3.50
C ARG A 40 0.29 -13.17 3.58
N CYS A 41 0.77 -12.38 2.64
CA CYS A 41 0.45 -10.95 2.63
C CYS A 41 -1.04 -10.78 2.36
N SER A 42 -1.74 -10.15 3.30
CA SER A 42 -3.17 -9.96 3.19
C SER A 42 -3.54 -8.62 2.56
N PHE A 43 -2.55 -7.76 2.36
CA PHE A 43 -2.84 -6.41 1.88
C PHE A 43 -2.30 -6.15 0.46
N VAL A 44 -1.91 -7.19 -0.25
CA VAL A 44 -1.48 -7.02 -1.63
C VAL A 44 -2.67 -7.16 -2.57
N LEU A 45 -2.70 -6.32 -3.59
CA LEU A 45 -3.74 -6.37 -4.62
C LEU A 45 -3.05 -6.40 -5.97
N TYR A 46 -3.32 -7.43 -6.75
CA TYR A 46 -2.74 -7.54 -8.08
C TYR A 46 -3.72 -6.96 -9.09
N VAL A 47 -3.26 -5.98 -9.85
CA VAL A 47 -4.06 -5.38 -10.91
C VAL A 47 -3.24 -5.51 -12.19
N GLY A 48 -3.56 -6.51 -12.99
CA GLY A 48 -2.73 -6.83 -14.13
C GLY A 48 -1.34 -7.19 -13.65
N ARG A 49 -0.36 -6.44 -14.09
CA ARG A 49 1.03 -6.68 -13.68
C ARG A 49 1.45 -5.81 -12.52
N LYS A 50 0.54 -4.99 -12.02
CA LYS A 50 0.86 -4.09 -10.93
C LYS A 50 0.53 -4.72 -9.60
N LYS A 51 1.32 -4.38 -8.60
CA LYS A 51 1.03 -4.73 -7.22
C LYS A 51 0.66 -3.46 -6.50
N LEU A 52 -0.49 -3.47 -5.89
CA LEU A 52 -0.96 -2.33 -5.11
C LEU A 52 -1.14 -2.77 -3.67
N VAL A 53 -1.25 -1.80 -2.79
CA VAL A 53 -1.39 -2.04 -1.36
C VAL A 53 -2.82 -1.69 -0.95
N LYS A 54 -3.53 -2.64 -0.36
CA LYS A 54 -4.85 -2.37 0.18
C LYS A 54 -4.67 -1.54 1.44
N ARG A 55 -5.06 -0.29 1.38
CA ARG A 55 -4.75 0.67 2.44
C ARG A 55 -5.23 0.22 3.83
N VAL A 56 -6.47 -0.17 3.94
CA VAL A 56 -7.05 -0.51 5.24
C VAL A 56 -6.38 -1.75 5.83
N LYS A 57 -6.15 -2.77 5.01
CA LYS A 57 -5.48 -3.97 5.46
C LYS A 57 -4.03 -3.71 5.84
N PHE A 58 -3.37 -2.87 5.06
CA PHE A 58 -1.99 -2.48 5.32
C PHE A 58 -1.90 -1.73 6.66
N GLU A 59 -2.83 -0.82 6.85
CA GLU A 59 -2.89 -0.04 8.08
C GLU A 59 -3.10 -0.94 9.29
N ARG A 60 -3.98 -1.93 9.15
CA ARG A 60 -4.22 -2.88 10.22
C ARG A 60 -2.97 -3.69 10.53
N PHE A 61 -2.27 -4.15 9.47
CA PHE A 61 -1.04 -4.90 9.65
C PHE A 61 -0.03 -4.09 10.45
N ILE A 62 0.15 -2.82 10.08
CA ILE A 62 1.11 -1.96 10.75
C ILE A 62 0.69 -1.73 12.21
N SER A 63 -0.60 -1.52 12.43
CA SER A 63 -1.08 -1.21 13.78
C SER A 63 -0.88 -2.36 14.75
N GLU A 64 -0.77 -3.57 14.21
CA GLU A 64 -0.58 -4.76 15.05
C GLU A 64 0.88 -5.18 15.12
N SER A 65 1.76 -4.45 14.43
CA SER A 65 3.18 -4.77 14.39
C SER A 65 3.95 -3.84 15.30
N ILE A 66 4.95 -4.38 15.95
CA ILE A 66 5.88 -3.56 16.70
C ILE A 66 7.11 -3.29 15.86
N GLU A 67 7.45 -4.26 15.05
CA GLU A 67 8.65 -4.18 14.25
C GLU A 67 8.35 -4.72 12.86
N ILE A 68 8.80 -4.03 11.86
CA ILE A 68 8.69 -4.42 10.47
C ILE A 68 10.08 -4.43 9.84
#